data_796a6cab2e3a4519b48b6df90a676d01
#
_entry.id   796a6cab2e3a4519b48b6df90a676d01
#
_cell.length_a   1.000
_cell.length_b   1.000
_cell.length_c   1.000
_cell.angle_alpha   90.00
_cell.angle_beta   90.00
_cell.angle_gamma   90.00
#
_symmetry.space_group_name_H-M   'P 1'
#
loop_
_entity.id
_entity.type
_entity.pdbx_description
1 polymer ?
#
loop_
_entity_poly.entity_id
_entity_poly.type
_entity_poly.pdbx_seq_one_letter_code
_entity_poly.pdbx_strand_id
1 'polypeptide(L)'
;MRVLLKDGSVLEQGKWKQVDLAIENGVIVARGEQLFFPAEKVFDCRGFALFPGFVDVHVHLREPGFSYKETIATGSAACAHGGYTTVCAMPNLNPAPDSSEHLAVEEALIQGEAVIDVRPYASITMGQKGEGELTDMAALSGRVCGFSDDGRGV
;
A
#
# COMPACT_ATOMS: atom_id res chain seq x y z
N MET A 1 4.09 -10.29 -17.83
CA MET A 1 5.19 -10.96 -17.10
C MET A 1 4.65 -12.19 -16.39
N ARG A 2 5.32 -13.33 -16.59
CA ARG A 2 5.00 -14.63 -15.97
C ARG A 2 6.05 -14.98 -14.93
N VAL A 3 5.61 -15.34 -13.72
CA VAL A 3 6.48 -15.67 -12.58
C VAL A 3 6.02 -17.00 -11.99
N LEU A 4 6.96 -17.87 -11.63
CA LEU A 4 6.70 -19.09 -10.87
C LEU A 4 7.45 -19.00 -9.53
N LEU A 5 6.69 -19.06 -8.43
CA LEU A 5 7.23 -19.28 -7.09
C LEU A 5 7.19 -20.78 -6.83
N LYS A 6 8.34 -21.42 -6.64
CA LYS A 6 8.47 -22.86 -6.61
C LYS A 6 8.80 -23.36 -5.21
N ASP A 7 8.12 -24.44 -4.80
CA ASP A 7 8.40 -25.16 -3.55
C ASP A 7 8.25 -24.31 -2.26
N GLY A 8 7.40 -23.27 -2.28
CA GLY A 8 7.15 -22.44 -1.10
C GLY A 8 6.13 -23.06 -0.14
N SER A 9 6.18 -22.68 1.13
CA SER A 9 5.25 -23.15 2.15
C SER A 9 4.12 -22.16 2.37
N VAL A 10 2.88 -22.59 2.28
CA VAL A 10 1.68 -21.79 2.62
C VAL A 10 0.97 -22.38 3.83
N LEU A 11 0.40 -21.52 4.67
CA LEU A 11 -0.43 -21.95 5.81
C LEU A 11 -1.89 -22.11 5.36
N GLU A 12 -2.43 -23.31 5.45
CA GLU A 12 -3.79 -23.63 5.06
C GLU A 12 -4.46 -24.48 6.15
N GLN A 13 -5.58 -24.00 6.67
CA GLN A 13 -6.31 -24.67 7.76
C GLN A 13 -5.42 -25.11 8.93
N GLY A 14 -4.48 -24.24 9.32
CA GLY A 14 -3.55 -24.49 10.42
C GLY A 14 -2.41 -25.47 10.12
N LYS A 15 -2.23 -25.90 8.87
CA LYS A 15 -1.16 -26.80 8.44
C LYS A 15 -0.32 -26.17 7.33
N TRP A 16 1.00 -26.36 7.41
CA TRP A 16 1.90 -25.96 6.33
C TRP A 16 1.81 -26.95 5.18
N LYS A 17 1.65 -26.42 3.97
CA LYS A 17 1.68 -27.18 2.72
C LYS A 17 2.69 -26.60 1.77
N GLN A 18 3.46 -27.43 1.11
CA GLN A 18 4.37 -27.03 0.06
C GLN A 18 3.62 -26.87 -1.25
N VAL A 19 3.80 -25.75 -1.93
CA VAL A 19 3.07 -25.45 -3.17
C VAL A 19 3.94 -24.60 -4.11
N ASP A 20 3.64 -24.70 -5.39
CA ASP A 20 4.04 -23.76 -6.42
C ASP A 20 2.90 -22.75 -6.66
N LEU A 21 3.27 -21.49 -6.92
CA LEU A 21 2.34 -20.45 -7.35
C LEU A 21 2.75 -19.91 -8.71
N ALA A 22 1.87 -20.04 -9.70
CA ALA A 22 2.05 -19.42 -11.00
C ALA A 22 1.34 -18.06 -11.05
N ILE A 23 2.07 -17.03 -11.45
CA ILE A 23 1.60 -15.65 -11.48
C ILE A 23 1.73 -15.14 -12.91
N GLU A 24 0.66 -14.59 -13.45
CA GLU A 24 0.65 -13.92 -14.76
C GLU A 24 0.07 -12.51 -14.60
N ASN A 25 0.85 -11.50 -15.02
CA ASN A 25 0.47 -10.09 -14.96
C ASN A 25 -0.06 -9.64 -13.59
N GLY A 26 0.63 -10.07 -12.52
CA GLY A 26 0.31 -9.70 -11.14
C GLY A 26 -0.81 -10.52 -10.49
N VAL A 27 -1.40 -11.49 -11.20
CA VAL A 27 -2.49 -12.34 -10.69
C VAL A 27 -2.00 -13.79 -10.54
N ILE A 28 -2.35 -14.44 -9.42
CA ILE A 28 -2.13 -15.89 -9.24
C ILE A 28 -3.11 -16.62 -10.15
N VAL A 29 -2.59 -17.29 -11.18
CA VAL A 29 -3.39 -18.03 -12.19
C VAL A 29 -3.44 -19.53 -11.93
N ALA A 30 -2.48 -20.07 -11.17
CA ALA A 30 -2.49 -21.48 -10.77
C ALA A 30 -1.77 -21.67 -9.43
N ARG A 31 -2.19 -22.69 -8.70
CA ARG A 31 -1.59 -23.18 -7.46
C ARG A 31 -1.59 -24.69 -7.47
N GLY A 32 -0.52 -25.33 -7.07
CA GLY A 32 -0.44 -26.78 -7.01
C GLY A 32 0.95 -27.27 -6.62
N GLU A 33 1.16 -28.57 -6.68
CA GLU A 33 2.46 -29.20 -6.50
C GLU A 33 3.07 -29.48 -7.89
N GLN A 34 4.36 -29.20 -8.07
CA GLN A 34 5.12 -29.48 -9.29
C GLN A 34 4.46 -28.89 -10.56
N LEU A 35 4.06 -27.62 -10.50
CA LEU A 35 3.42 -26.95 -11.62
C LEU A 35 4.38 -26.86 -12.82
N PHE A 36 3.87 -27.26 -13.99
CA PHE A 36 4.48 -26.92 -15.27
C PHE A 36 3.88 -25.60 -15.76
N PHE A 37 4.67 -24.54 -15.67
CA PHE A 37 4.28 -23.19 -16.07
C PHE A 37 5.45 -22.50 -16.79
N PRO A 38 5.26 -22.07 -18.06
CA PRO A 38 6.31 -21.39 -18.83
C PRO A 38 6.50 -19.97 -18.30
N ALA A 39 7.32 -19.83 -17.25
CA ALA A 39 7.59 -18.57 -16.58
C ALA A 39 8.83 -17.87 -17.15
N GLU A 40 8.80 -16.53 -17.20
CA GLU A 40 9.94 -15.68 -17.51
C GLU A 40 10.91 -15.58 -16.33
N LYS A 41 10.37 -15.71 -15.10
CA LYS A 41 11.16 -15.74 -13.85
C LYS A 41 10.67 -16.88 -12.97
N VAL A 42 11.64 -17.61 -12.42
CA VAL A 42 11.38 -18.69 -11.44
C VAL A 42 12.14 -18.35 -10.16
N PHE A 43 11.41 -18.34 -9.04
CA PHE A 43 11.99 -18.17 -7.70
C PHE A 43 11.92 -19.50 -6.96
N ASP A 44 13.06 -19.99 -6.48
CA ASP A 44 13.13 -21.12 -5.58
C ASP A 44 12.75 -20.63 -4.17
N CYS A 45 11.59 -21.07 -3.69
CA CYS A 45 11.04 -20.67 -2.40
C CYS A 45 11.17 -21.77 -1.34
N ARG A 46 12.04 -22.77 -1.53
CA ARG A 46 12.30 -23.80 -0.53
C ARG A 46 12.78 -23.22 0.78
N GLY A 47 12.11 -23.59 1.86
CA GLY A 47 12.40 -23.06 3.20
C GLY A 47 11.76 -21.70 3.50
N PHE A 48 11.08 -21.09 2.55
CA PHE A 48 10.35 -19.84 2.76
C PHE A 48 8.86 -20.09 2.93
N ALA A 49 8.25 -19.29 3.82
CA ALA A 49 6.80 -19.19 3.93
C ALA A 49 6.29 -18.12 2.96
N LEU A 50 5.24 -18.46 2.20
CA LEU A 50 4.58 -17.54 1.29
C LEU A 50 3.32 -16.98 1.95
N PHE A 51 3.24 -15.66 2.01
CA PHE A 51 2.11 -14.92 2.55
C PHE A 51 1.64 -13.88 1.54
N PRO A 52 0.37 -13.42 1.62
CA PRO A 52 -0.01 -12.15 1.03
C PRO A 52 0.90 -11.04 1.54
N GLY A 53 1.16 -10.03 0.70
CA GLY A 53 1.89 -8.84 1.15
C GLY A 53 1.20 -8.18 2.34
N PHE A 54 1.99 -7.60 3.24
CA PHE A 54 1.46 -6.93 4.40
C PHE A 54 0.76 -5.62 4.01
N VAL A 55 -0.22 -5.23 4.84
CA VAL A 55 -0.91 -3.94 4.74
C VAL A 55 -0.66 -3.16 6.03
N ASP A 56 -0.16 -1.93 5.91
CA ASP A 56 -0.05 -1.02 7.04
C ASP A 56 -1.11 0.09 6.87
N VAL A 57 -1.98 0.21 7.85
CA VAL A 57 -3.08 1.18 7.79
C VAL A 57 -2.72 2.55 8.40
N HIS A 58 -1.47 2.76 8.80
CA HIS A 58 -1.05 4.01 9.44
C HIS A 58 0.43 4.29 9.22
N VAL A 59 0.77 4.99 8.15
CA VAL A 59 2.15 5.44 7.87
C VAL A 59 2.21 6.94 7.58
N HIS A 60 3.39 7.54 7.73
CA HIS A 60 3.61 8.95 7.42
C HIS A 60 4.64 9.10 6.30
N LEU A 61 4.20 9.45 5.10
CA LEU A 61 5.07 9.67 3.95
C LEU A 61 5.48 11.13 3.77
N ARG A 62 4.81 12.06 4.49
CA ARG A 62 5.21 13.47 4.67
C ARG A 62 5.21 14.33 3.40
N GLU A 63 4.83 13.84 2.27
CA GLU A 63 4.67 14.60 1.02
C GLU A 63 3.20 14.67 0.58
N PRO A 64 2.77 15.86 0.19
CA PRO A 64 3.51 17.13 0.02
C PRO A 64 3.83 17.86 1.34
N GLY A 65 4.82 18.75 1.29
CA GLY A 65 5.09 19.80 2.27
C GLY A 65 6.16 19.52 3.31
N PHE A 66 6.48 18.27 3.61
CA PHE A 66 7.45 17.90 4.65
C PHE A 66 8.51 16.90 4.18
N SER A 67 8.93 16.98 2.92
CA SER A 67 9.90 16.08 2.28
C SER A 67 11.25 15.98 3.02
N TYR A 68 11.58 16.95 3.85
CA TYR A 68 12.76 16.89 4.70
C TYR A 68 12.67 15.86 5.84
N LYS A 69 11.47 15.33 6.11
CA LYS A 69 11.25 14.28 7.11
C LYS A 69 11.19 12.89 6.47
N GLU A 70 10.47 12.78 5.35
CA GLU A 70 10.28 11.56 4.59
C GLU A 70 9.74 11.92 3.21
N THR A 71 9.97 11.05 2.20
CA THR A 71 9.40 11.16 0.87
C THR A 71 8.55 9.94 0.54
N ILE A 72 7.63 10.10 -0.42
CA ILE A 72 6.84 8.97 -0.92
C ILE A 72 7.76 7.90 -1.52
N ALA A 73 8.78 8.31 -2.28
CA ALA A 73 9.74 7.39 -2.89
C ALA A 73 10.48 6.54 -1.83
N THR A 74 11.08 7.20 -0.83
CA THR A 74 11.91 6.50 0.18
C THR A 74 11.06 5.74 1.18
N GLY A 75 9.93 6.30 1.64
CA GLY A 75 9.02 5.65 2.56
C GLY A 75 8.36 4.42 1.94
N SER A 76 7.87 4.51 0.69
CA SER A 76 7.27 3.36 0.01
C SER A 76 8.31 2.26 -0.29
N ALA A 77 9.55 2.63 -0.61
CA ALA A 77 10.65 1.68 -0.78
C ALA A 77 11.00 0.96 0.54
N ALA A 78 11.02 1.68 1.66
CA ALA A 78 11.23 1.08 2.99
C ALA A 78 10.11 0.10 3.35
N CYS A 79 8.85 0.47 3.08
CA CYS A 79 7.70 -0.42 3.26
C CYS A 79 7.80 -1.68 2.40
N ALA A 80 8.14 -1.53 1.11
CA ALA A 80 8.38 -2.67 0.22
C ALA A 80 9.46 -3.60 0.75
N HIS A 81 10.56 -3.05 1.29
CA HIS A 81 11.64 -3.82 1.90
C HIS A 81 11.17 -4.58 3.16
N GLY A 82 10.19 -4.05 3.88
CA GLY A 82 9.53 -4.70 5.01
C GLY A 82 8.48 -5.75 4.62
N GLY A 83 8.21 -5.95 3.32
CA GLY A 83 7.20 -6.90 2.83
C GLY A 83 5.78 -6.33 2.75
N TYR A 84 5.62 -5.02 2.89
CA TYR A 84 4.35 -4.35 2.68
C TYR A 84 4.09 -4.12 1.20
N THR A 85 2.90 -4.42 0.76
CA THR A 85 2.44 -4.19 -0.63
C THR A 85 1.43 -3.08 -0.73
N THR A 86 0.82 -2.70 0.40
CA THR A 86 -0.14 -1.60 0.48
C THR A 86 0.06 -0.86 1.80
N VAL A 87 0.02 0.46 1.77
CA VAL A 87 0.08 1.31 2.96
C VAL A 87 -0.96 2.43 2.88
N CYS A 88 -1.50 2.82 4.04
CA CYS A 88 -2.42 3.95 4.13
C CYS A 88 -1.67 5.16 4.71
N ALA A 89 -1.51 6.21 3.89
CA ALA A 89 -0.75 7.41 4.23
C ALA A 89 -1.60 8.42 5.01
N MET A 90 -1.15 8.80 6.20
CA MET A 90 -1.84 9.74 7.08
C MET A 90 -1.80 11.18 6.53
N PRO A 91 -2.84 12.01 6.81
CA PRO A 91 -3.06 13.30 6.18
C PRO A 91 -2.22 14.45 6.76
N ASN A 92 -1.16 14.16 7.53
CA ASN A 92 -0.29 15.18 8.14
C ASN A 92 0.64 15.83 7.10
N LEU A 93 0.07 16.54 6.16
CA LEU A 93 0.71 17.09 4.96
C LEU A 93 0.49 18.62 4.86
N ASN A 94 1.16 19.23 3.90
CA ASN A 94 0.96 20.64 3.57
C ASN A 94 1.00 20.85 2.04
N PRO A 95 -0.15 21.10 1.38
CA PRO A 95 -1.47 21.23 2.01
C PRO A 95 -1.99 19.90 2.58
N ALA A 96 -2.83 19.99 3.61
CA ALA A 96 -3.58 18.84 4.10
C ALA A 96 -4.59 18.38 3.03
N PRO A 97 -4.83 17.08 2.83
CA PRO A 97 -5.77 16.58 1.83
C PRO A 97 -7.23 16.73 2.29
N ASP A 98 -7.70 17.97 2.36
CA ASP A 98 -9.01 18.39 2.83
C ASP A 98 -9.96 18.83 1.71
N SER A 99 -9.49 18.78 0.48
CA SER A 99 -10.23 19.13 -0.74
C SER A 99 -9.77 18.27 -1.91
N SER A 100 -10.57 18.22 -2.97
CA SER A 100 -10.21 17.49 -4.19
C SER A 100 -8.92 18.01 -4.84
N GLU A 101 -8.65 19.31 -4.71
CA GLU A 101 -7.45 19.95 -5.24
C GLU A 101 -6.21 19.56 -4.43
N HIS A 102 -6.29 19.63 -3.10
CA HIS A 102 -5.18 19.26 -2.24
C HIS A 102 -4.87 17.76 -2.31
N LEU A 103 -5.90 16.91 -2.32
CA LEU A 103 -5.73 15.47 -2.50
C LEU A 103 -5.07 15.14 -3.85
N ALA A 104 -5.43 15.85 -4.92
CA ALA A 104 -4.83 15.62 -6.25
C ALA A 104 -3.31 15.87 -6.27
N VAL A 105 -2.80 16.76 -5.43
CA VAL A 105 -1.35 17.00 -5.30
C VAL A 105 -0.65 15.76 -4.73
N GLU A 106 -1.20 15.17 -3.66
CA GLU A 106 -0.67 13.94 -3.06
C GLU A 106 -0.77 12.75 -4.03
N GLU A 107 -1.92 12.57 -4.68
CA GLU A 107 -2.13 11.49 -5.66
C GLU A 107 -1.13 11.55 -6.83
N ALA A 108 -0.81 12.76 -7.32
CA ALA A 108 0.16 12.93 -8.39
C ALA A 108 1.57 12.48 -7.95
N LEU A 109 1.97 12.79 -6.72
CA LEU A 109 3.24 12.34 -6.15
C LEU A 109 3.23 10.82 -5.94
N ILE A 110 2.16 10.26 -5.39
CA ILE A 110 1.99 8.81 -5.23
C ILE A 110 2.14 8.11 -6.58
N GLN A 111 1.45 8.59 -7.61
CA GLN A 111 1.51 8.00 -8.95
C GLN A 111 2.90 8.05 -9.57
N GLY A 112 3.65 9.11 -9.30
CA GLY A 112 4.99 9.32 -9.88
C GLY A 112 6.11 8.59 -9.14
N GLU A 113 5.99 8.38 -7.84
CA GLU A 113 7.11 8.03 -6.97
C GLU A 113 6.92 6.75 -6.14
N ALA A 114 5.69 6.33 -5.87
CA ALA A 114 5.45 5.16 -5.04
C ALA A 114 5.82 3.86 -5.75
N VAL A 115 6.49 2.95 -5.04
CA VAL A 115 6.88 1.61 -5.55
C VAL A 115 5.93 0.50 -5.10
N ILE A 116 4.97 0.82 -4.21
CA ILE A 116 3.88 -0.05 -3.74
C ILE A 116 2.56 0.72 -3.81
N ASP A 117 1.44 0.04 -3.53
CA ASP A 117 0.13 0.70 -3.46
C ASP A 117 0.06 1.61 -2.22
N VAL A 118 -0.03 2.90 -2.44
CA VAL A 118 -0.20 3.91 -1.40
C VAL A 118 -1.61 4.48 -1.47
N ARG A 119 -2.35 4.37 -0.39
CA ARG A 119 -3.73 4.85 -0.25
C ARG A 119 -3.76 6.04 0.68
N PRO A 120 -4.10 7.25 0.22
CA PRO A 120 -4.16 8.41 1.08
C PRO A 120 -5.34 8.37 2.05
N TYR A 121 -5.19 8.97 3.23
CA TYR A 121 -6.30 9.47 4.04
C TYR A 121 -6.57 10.92 3.68
N ALA A 122 -7.84 11.34 3.69
CA ALA A 122 -8.18 12.76 3.77
C ALA A 122 -8.36 13.19 5.23
N SER A 123 -8.25 14.49 5.49
CA SER A 123 -8.55 15.05 6.81
C SER A 123 -10.07 15.08 7.08
N ILE A 124 -10.44 15.02 8.36
CA ILE A 124 -11.82 15.19 8.81
C ILE A 124 -12.22 16.66 8.77
N THR A 125 -11.31 17.53 9.28
CA THR A 125 -11.55 18.98 9.34
C THR A 125 -10.68 19.71 8.32
N MET A 126 -11.13 20.87 7.84
CA MET A 126 -10.37 21.71 6.94
C MET A 126 -9.02 22.12 7.56
N GLY A 127 -7.93 21.83 6.82
CA GLY A 127 -6.57 22.04 7.28
C GLY A 127 -6.11 21.11 8.40
N GLN A 128 -6.83 20.01 8.67
CA GLN A 128 -6.49 19.03 9.71
C GLN A 128 -6.33 19.68 11.09
N LYS A 129 -7.28 20.52 11.49
CA LYS A 129 -7.20 21.32 12.74
C LYS A 129 -7.79 20.60 13.95
N GLY A 130 -8.62 19.56 13.75
CA GLY A 130 -9.38 18.89 14.80
C GLY A 130 -10.62 19.67 15.23
N GLU A 131 -10.90 20.81 14.60
CA GLU A 131 -12.03 21.70 14.91
C GLU A 131 -12.43 22.53 13.68
N GLY A 132 -13.60 23.16 13.73
CA GLY A 132 -14.09 24.06 12.69
C GLY A 132 -14.85 23.36 11.59
N GLU A 133 -14.66 23.77 10.34
CA GLU A 133 -15.38 23.26 9.18
C GLU A 133 -14.93 21.85 8.81
N LEU A 134 -15.88 20.99 8.47
CA LEU A 134 -15.61 19.64 8.01
C LEU A 134 -15.24 19.62 6.52
N THR A 135 -14.36 18.72 6.15
CA THR A 135 -14.05 18.37 4.77
C THR A 135 -15.30 17.81 4.06
N ASP A 136 -15.46 18.10 2.78
CA ASP A 136 -16.50 17.43 1.97
C ASP A 136 -16.11 15.96 1.72
N MET A 137 -16.43 15.12 2.72
CA MET A 137 -16.10 13.69 2.69
C MET A 137 -16.78 12.96 1.53
N ALA A 138 -17.96 13.43 1.10
CA ALA A 138 -18.69 12.79 -0.01
C ALA A 138 -17.92 12.96 -1.33
N ALA A 139 -17.35 14.14 -1.57
CA ALA A 139 -16.54 14.40 -2.76
C ALA A 139 -15.23 13.61 -2.81
N LEU A 140 -14.68 13.20 -1.64
CA LEU A 140 -13.40 12.52 -1.54
C LEU A 140 -13.51 11.00 -1.34
N SER A 141 -14.67 10.47 -0.93
CA SER A 141 -14.86 9.10 -0.45
C SER A 141 -14.45 7.99 -1.44
N GLY A 142 -14.46 8.23 -2.73
CA GLY A 142 -14.02 7.24 -3.73
C GLY A 142 -12.50 7.20 -3.99
N ARG A 143 -11.75 8.11 -3.40
CA ARG A 143 -10.33 8.36 -3.69
C ARG A 143 -9.42 8.06 -2.51
N VAL A 144 -9.96 7.98 -1.31
CA VAL A 144 -9.21 7.80 -0.05
C VAL A 144 -9.56 6.49 0.63
N CYS A 145 -8.65 5.97 1.48
CA CYS A 145 -8.93 4.79 2.30
C CYS A 145 -9.74 5.12 3.56
N GLY A 146 -9.82 6.39 3.95
CA GLY A 146 -10.56 6.85 5.12
C GLY A 146 -10.32 8.32 5.41
N PHE A 147 -10.82 8.78 6.56
CA PHE A 147 -10.68 10.15 7.04
C PHE A 147 -10.09 10.16 8.44
N SER A 148 -9.13 11.04 8.68
CA SER A 148 -8.46 11.16 9.97
C SER A 148 -7.88 12.55 10.15
N ASP A 149 -7.96 13.08 11.37
CA ASP A 149 -7.16 14.24 11.80
C ASP A 149 -6.01 13.78 12.70
N ASP A 150 -5.30 12.75 12.30
CA ASP A 150 -4.24 12.11 13.06
C ASP A 150 -3.39 13.09 13.86
N GLY A 151 -3.26 12.81 15.17
CA GLY A 151 -2.59 13.66 16.13
C GLY A 151 -3.43 14.83 16.65
N ARG A 152 -4.70 14.94 16.23
CA ARG A 152 -5.64 15.95 16.73
C ARG A 152 -6.96 15.28 17.11
N GLY A 153 -7.51 15.65 18.25
CA GLY A 153 -8.86 15.23 18.63
C GLY A 153 -9.92 15.94 17.79
N VAL A 154 -11.01 15.27 17.47
CA VAL A 154 -12.16 15.80 16.75
C VAL A 154 -13.40 15.65 17.62
#